data_fd42aed04c382dca19fa9965500a69b0
#
_entry.id   fd42aed04c382dca19fa9965500a69b0
#
_cell.length_a   1.000
_cell.length_b   1.000
_cell.length_c   1.000
_cell.angle_alpha   90.00
_cell.angle_beta   90.00
_cell.angle_gamma   90.00
#
_symmetry.space_group_name_H-M   'P 1'
#
loop_
_entity.id
_entity.type
_entity.pdbx_description
1 polymer ?
#
loop_
_entity_poly.entity_id
_entity_poly.type
_entity_poly.pdbx_seq_one_letter_code
_entity_poly.pdbx_strand_id
1 'polypeptide(L)'
;MPTYIRLVKFGEQGMRNVRAVGDQMAEARKIVEANGGKLLHSWSTLGRYDLIAVVEAPDNKTMMKISALVAEKVSIRAETLAAVPSPEFAESVKS
;
A
#
# COMPACT_ATOMS: atom_id res chain seq x y z
N MET A 1 1.79 4.72 -14.51
CA MET A 1 1.37 5.38 -13.26
C MET A 1 2.49 5.27 -12.23
N PRO A 2 2.65 6.28 -11.37
CA PRO A 2 3.61 6.18 -10.27
C PRO A 2 3.40 4.95 -9.40
N THR A 3 4.48 4.44 -8.86
CA THR A 3 4.50 3.26 -8.01
C THR A 3 4.77 3.66 -6.56
N TYR A 4 4.07 3.03 -5.65
CA TYR A 4 4.20 3.28 -4.22
C TYR A 4 4.38 1.95 -3.49
N ILE A 5 5.27 1.97 -2.49
CA ILE A 5 5.47 0.82 -1.62
C ILE A 5 4.88 1.18 -0.26
N ARG A 6 3.98 0.33 0.22
CA ARG A 6 3.32 0.53 1.51
C ARG A 6 3.89 -0.45 2.52
N LEU A 7 4.40 0.09 3.62
CA LEU A 7 4.90 -0.69 4.74
C LEU A 7 3.83 -0.61 5.82
N VAL A 8 3.16 -1.72 6.07
CA VAL A 8 1.92 -1.76 6.84
C VAL A 8 2.12 -2.47 8.17
N LYS A 9 1.63 -1.84 9.25
CA LYS A 9 1.52 -2.47 10.56
C LYS A 9 0.04 -2.56 10.91
N PHE A 10 -0.38 -3.71 11.42
CA PHE A 10 -1.75 -3.86 11.91
C PHE A 10 -1.89 -3.06 13.20
N GLY A 11 -3.00 -2.35 13.32
CA GLY A 11 -3.37 -1.70 14.57
C GLY A 11 -3.89 -2.74 15.55
N GLU A 12 -4.25 -2.29 16.74
CA GLU A 12 -4.74 -3.19 17.79
C GLU A 12 -5.96 -4.00 17.34
N GLN A 13 -6.90 -3.35 16.69
CA GLN A 13 -8.09 -4.02 16.16
C GLN A 13 -7.72 -5.03 15.07
N GLY A 14 -6.79 -4.68 14.21
CA GLY A 14 -6.32 -5.56 13.16
C GLY A 14 -5.64 -6.80 13.71
N MET A 15 -4.83 -6.65 14.76
CA MET A 15 -4.17 -7.78 15.41
C MET A 15 -5.16 -8.71 16.09
N ARG A 16 -6.18 -8.16 16.75
CA ARG A 16 -7.22 -8.96 17.41
C ARG A 16 -8.09 -9.71 16.39
N ASN A 17 -8.16 -9.21 15.18
CA ASN A 17 -9.03 -9.75 14.14
C ASN A 17 -8.22 -10.25 12.95
N VAL A 18 -7.07 -10.85 13.22
CA VAL A 18 -6.12 -11.26 12.18
C VAL A 18 -6.72 -12.26 11.19
N ARG A 19 -7.72 -13.03 11.62
CA ARG A 19 -8.39 -13.99 10.73
C ARG A 19 -9.19 -13.31 9.63
N ALA A 20 -9.50 -12.04 9.78
CA ALA A 20 -10.20 -11.24 8.77
C ALA A 20 -9.25 -10.54 7.80
N VAL A 21 -7.95 -10.85 7.84
CA VAL A 21 -6.96 -10.15 7.02
C VAL A 21 -7.27 -10.24 5.53
N GLY A 22 -7.78 -11.38 5.06
CA GLY A 22 -8.17 -11.55 3.66
C GLY A 22 -9.28 -10.60 3.25
N ASP A 23 -10.29 -10.44 4.11
CA ASP A 23 -11.40 -9.51 3.86
C ASP A 23 -10.92 -8.06 3.88
N GLN A 24 -10.00 -7.74 4.79
CA GLN A 24 -9.43 -6.39 4.89
C GLN A 24 -8.62 -6.05 3.65
N MET A 25 -7.85 -7.02 3.13
CA MET A 25 -7.09 -6.83 1.90
C MET A 25 -8.02 -6.63 0.71
N ALA A 26 -9.12 -7.37 0.64
CA ALA A 26 -10.11 -7.20 -0.41
C ALA A 26 -10.74 -5.81 -0.37
N GLU A 27 -11.03 -5.32 0.84
CA GLU A 27 -11.58 -3.97 1.02
C GLU A 27 -10.58 -2.90 0.56
N ALA A 28 -9.31 -3.06 0.93
CA ALA A 28 -8.26 -2.14 0.50
C ALA A 28 -8.12 -2.13 -1.02
N ARG A 29 -8.16 -3.30 -1.65
CA ARG A 29 -8.08 -3.40 -3.11
C ARG A 29 -9.23 -2.65 -3.78
N LYS A 30 -10.43 -2.78 -3.27
CA LYS A 30 -11.59 -2.06 -3.81
C LYS A 30 -11.40 -0.56 -3.77
N ILE A 31 -10.87 -0.04 -2.66
CA ILE A 31 -10.62 1.39 -2.50
C ILE A 31 -9.56 1.86 -3.51
N VAL A 32 -8.48 1.11 -3.66
CA VAL A 32 -7.42 1.42 -4.63
C VAL A 32 -8.01 1.50 -6.03
N GLU A 33 -8.76 0.48 -6.44
CA GLU A 33 -9.32 0.40 -7.79
C GLU A 33 -10.38 1.47 -8.03
N ALA A 34 -11.20 1.77 -7.03
CA ALA A 34 -12.22 2.82 -7.13
C ALA A 34 -11.62 4.20 -7.34
N ASN A 35 -10.35 4.39 -6.99
CA ASN A 35 -9.64 5.64 -7.16
C ASN A 35 -8.64 5.61 -8.32
N GLY A 36 -8.81 4.68 -9.23
CA GLY A 36 -8.00 4.61 -10.45
C GLY A 36 -6.62 4.01 -10.27
N GLY A 37 -6.37 3.38 -9.13
CA GLY A 37 -5.10 2.72 -8.85
C GLY A 37 -5.16 1.22 -9.10
N LYS A 38 -4.07 0.55 -8.75
CA LYS A 38 -3.92 -0.88 -8.92
C LYS A 38 -3.05 -1.45 -7.80
N LEU A 39 -3.52 -2.51 -7.16
CA LEU A 39 -2.70 -3.25 -6.21
C LEU A 39 -1.95 -4.32 -6.99
N LEU A 40 -0.64 -4.15 -7.11
CA LEU A 40 0.19 -5.04 -7.92
C LEU A 40 0.62 -6.29 -7.16
N HIS A 41 1.10 -6.11 -5.93
CA HIS A 41 1.62 -7.19 -5.11
C HIS A 41 1.37 -6.90 -3.65
N SER A 42 1.24 -7.96 -2.86
CA SER A 42 1.28 -7.84 -1.41
C SER A 42 1.91 -9.09 -0.82
N TRP A 43 2.62 -8.91 0.30
CA TRP A 43 3.26 -9.99 1.04
C TRP A 43 3.02 -9.77 2.53
N SER A 44 2.69 -10.84 3.24
CA SER A 44 2.70 -10.83 4.70
C SER A 44 4.13 -11.08 5.14
N THR A 45 4.61 -10.32 6.11
CA THR A 45 6.01 -10.33 6.50
C THR A 45 6.19 -10.54 8.00
N LEU A 46 7.40 -10.96 8.37
CA LEU A 46 7.85 -10.98 9.76
C LEU A 46 8.66 -9.71 10.02
N GLY A 47 8.77 -9.35 11.27
CA GLY A 47 9.60 -8.23 11.69
C GLY A 47 8.79 -6.97 11.97
N ARG A 48 9.36 -5.83 11.63
CA ARG A 48 8.78 -4.53 11.96
C ARG A 48 7.43 -4.29 11.31
N TYR A 49 7.24 -4.78 10.11
CA TYR A 49 5.99 -4.60 9.36
C TYR A 49 5.28 -5.93 9.19
N ASP A 50 3.97 -5.88 9.19
CA ASP A 50 3.13 -7.08 9.08
C ASP A 50 2.79 -7.40 7.64
N LEU A 51 2.82 -6.39 6.75
CA LEU A 51 2.49 -6.56 5.35
C LEU A 51 3.18 -5.50 4.52
N ILE A 52 3.61 -5.87 3.33
CA ILE A 52 4.18 -4.94 2.36
C ILE A 52 3.34 -5.04 1.10
N ALA A 53 2.92 -3.90 0.56
CA ALA A 53 2.14 -3.85 -0.67
C ALA A 53 2.78 -2.92 -1.69
N VAL A 54 2.63 -3.26 -2.96
CA VAL A 54 3.06 -2.42 -4.09
C VAL A 54 1.82 -1.97 -4.82
N VAL A 55 1.65 -0.65 -4.92
CA VAL A 55 0.44 -0.03 -5.45
C VAL A 55 0.81 0.97 -6.54
N GLU A 56 0.04 1.00 -7.62
CA GLU A 56 0.09 2.09 -8.58
C GLU A 56 -1.07 3.04 -8.31
N ALA A 57 -0.82 4.34 -8.45
CA ALA A 57 -1.85 5.36 -8.35
C ALA A 57 -1.52 6.49 -9.33
N PRO A 58 -2.53 7.28 -9.77
CA PRO A 58 -2.29 8.34 -10.76
C PRO A 58 -1.28 9.38 -10.31
N ASP A 59 -1.30 9.76 -9.03
CA ASP A 59 -0.41 10.78 -8.49
C ASP A 59 -0.37 10.70 -6.97
N ASN A 60 0.50 11.52 -6.36
CA ASN A 60 0.66 11.55 -4.91
C ASN A 60 -0.64 11.90 -4.18
N LYS A 61 -1.36 12.88 -4.70
CA LYS A 61 -2.63 13.32 -4.08
C LYS A 61 -3.61 12.16 -4.00
N THR A 62 -3.75 11.40 -5.08
CA THR A 62 -4.63 10.24 -5.13
C THR A 62 -4.16 9.15 -4.17
N MET A 63 -2.84 8.92 -4.10
CA MET A 63 -2.30 7.94 -3.16
C MET A 63 -2.55 8.35 -1.72
N MET A 64 -2.44 9.63 -1.40
CA MET A 64 -2.77 10.13 -0.06
C MET A 64 -4.24 9.91 0.26
N LYS A 65 -5.13 10.16 -0.70
CA LYS A 65 -6.56 9.91 -0.55
C LYS A 65 -6.84 8.43 -0.30
N ILE A 66 -6.22 7.55 -1.09
CA ILE A 66 -6.35 6.10 -0.93
C ILE A 66 -5.91 5.69 0.48
N SER A 67 -4.76 6.20 0.94
CA SER A 67 -4.24 5.91 2.28
C SER A 67 -5.26 6.27 3.37
N ALA A 68 -5.84 7.47 3.27
CA ALA A 68 -6.81 7.94 4.23
C ALA A 68 -8.07 7.07 4.24
N LEU A 69 -8.57 6.74 3.06
CA LEU A 69 -9.80 5.94 2.92
C LEU A 69 -9.60 4.52 3.43
N VAL A 70 -8.45 3.92 3.17
CA VAL A 70 -8.13 2.59 3.68
C VAL A 70 -8.04 2.62 5.21
N ALA A 71 -7.40 3.65 5.77
CA ALA A 71 -7.28 3.78 7.22
C ALA A 71 -8.63 3.94 7.92
N GLU A 72 -9.64 4.50 7.24
CA GLU A 72 -10.99 4.57 7.79
C GLU A 72 -11.66 3.21 7.91
N LYS A 73 -11.33 2.28 7.03
CA LYS A 73 -12.01 0.98 6.93
C LYS A 73 -11.24 -0.15 7.59
N VAL A 74 -9.93 -0.02 7.67
CA VAL A 74 -9.04 -1.10 8.11
C VAL A 74 -8.13 -0.56 9.21
N SER A 75 -8.02 -1.32 10.31
CA SER A 75 -7.17 -0.92 11.43
C SER A 75 -5.70 -1.20 11.11
N ILE A 76 -5.06 -0.23 10.46
CA ILE A 76 -3.66 -0.31 10.07
C ILE A 76 -2.96 1.04 10.25
N ARG A 77 -1.65 0.97 10.32
CA ARG A 77 -0.76 2.11 10.14
C ARG A 77 0.13 1.79 8.95
N ALA A 78 0.31 2.74 8.07
CA ALA A 78 1.12 2.52 6.88
C ALA A 78 2.06 3.68 6.64
N GLU A 79 3.27 3.33 6.23
CA GLU A 79 4.24 4.26 5.68
C GLU A 79 4.25 4.03 4.18
N THR A 80 4.06 5.09 3.40
CA THR A 80 4.00 4.99 1.95
C THR A 80 5.20 5.66 1.33
N LEU A 81 5.94 4.91 0.52
CA LEU A 81 7.14 5.37 -0.15
C LEU A 81 6.85 5.54 -1.63
N ALA A 82 7.09 6.72 -2.19
CA ALA A 82 7.08 6.87 -3.64
C ALA A 82 8.31 6.15 -4.18
N ALA A 83 8.14 5.31 -5.18
CA ALA A 83 9.21 4.44 -5.66
C ALA A 83 9.32 4.51 -7.17
N VAL A 84 10.56 4.38 -7.64
CA VAL A 84 10.89 4.28 -9.05
C VAL A 84 11.71 2.99 -9.20
N PRO A 85 11.46 2.18 -10.24
CA PRO A 85 12.28 0.99 -10.46
C PRO A 85 13.76 1.36 -10.55
N SER A 86 14.61 0.60 -9.89
CA SER A 86 16.04 0.90 -9.84
C SER A 86 16.69 1.05 -11.21
N PRO A 87 16.38 0.20 -12.21
CA PRO A 87 16.94 0.40 -13.56
C PRO A 87 16.56 1.73 -14.18
N GLU A 88 15.34 2.19 -13.96
CA GLU A 88 14.87 3.50 -14.46
C GLU A 88 15.63 4.64 -13.79
N PHE A 89 15.82 4.54 -12.47
CA PHE A 89 16.61 5.52 -11.74
C PHE A 89 18.06 5.52 -12.22
N ALA A 90 18.66 4.32 -12.37
CA ALA A 90 20.05 4.19 -12.85
C ALA A 90 20.23 4.87 -14.19
N GLU A 91 19.27 4.70 -15.11
CA GLU A 91 19.32 5.34 -16.41
C GLU A 91 19.25 6.86 -16.33
N SER A 92 18.43 7.38 -15.42
CA SER A 92 18.26 8.82 -15.26
C SER A 92 19.52 9.55 -14.83
N VAL A 93 20.41 8.88 -14.09
CA VAL A 93 21.64 9.52 -13.59
C VAL A 93 22.83 9.37 -14.54
N LYS A 94 22.67 8.72 -15.66
CA LYS A 94 23.72 8.57 -16.66
C LYS A 94 23.92 9.81 -17.52
N SER A 95 22.92 10.67 -17.64
CA SER A 95 22.97 11.85 -18.49
C SER A 95 23.46 13.10 -17.81
#